data_14f7bf8e61105b68dc65d1acf2241880
#
_entry.id   14f7bf8e61105b68dc65d1acf2241880
#
_cell.length_a   1.000
_cell.length_b   1.000
_cell.length_c   1.000
_cell.angle_alpha   90.00
_cell.angle_beta   90.00
_cell.angle_gamma   90.00
#
_symmetry.space_group_name_H-M   'P 1'
#
loop_
_entity.id
_entity.type
_entity.pdbx_description
1 polymer ?
#
loop_
_entity_poly.entity_id
_entity_poly.type
_entity_poly.pdbx_seq_one_letter_code
_entity_poly.pdbx_strand_id
1 'polypeptide(L)'
;VRYDDEHILLNSCWNGIYSFNIKTHELKKVDAFTGKSYTTIFLDSHKRLWVSVYGSGLYCYQEGKLLKHFTTSNSSLTYDVIHDIMEKDNQLWVATDGGGINIISLDDFSFTNIQQKQDDVHSFPANTIYRLYLDSANNMWAGSIRRGLIGIRNVFACSYQNVPFGNL
;
A
#
# COMPACT_ATOMS: atom_id res chain seq x y z
N VAL A 1 -4.05 -11.77 0.56
CA VAL A 1 -3.31 -11.82 -0.71
C VAL A 1 -3.01 -13.28 -1.08
N ARG A 2 -3.07 -13.63 -2.36
CA ARG A 2 -2.67 -14.97 -2.82
C ARG A 2 -1.14 -15.07 -2.75
N TYR A 3 -0.64 -16.05 -2.00
CA TYR A 3 0.79 -16.23 -1.76
C TYR A 3 1.40 -17.21 -2.78
N ASP A 4 0.71 -18.35 -3.00
CA ASP A 4 1.06 -19.36 -3.99
C ASP A 4 -0.21 -20.06 -4.51
N ASP A 5 -0.07 -21.20 -5.20
CA ASP A 5 -1.19 -21.93 -5.79
C ASP A 5 -2.10 -22.61 -4.76
N GLU A 6 -1.64 -22.76 -3.53
CA GLU A 6 -2.37 -23.44 -2.45
C GLU A 6 -2.69 -22.54 -1.26
N HIS A 7 -2.02 -21.40 -1.11
CA HIS A 7 -2.11 -20.59 0.09
C HIS A 7 -2.54 -19.15 -0.18
N ILE A 8 -3.44 -18.67 0.67
CA ILE A 8 -3.82 -17.26 0.78
C ILE A 8 -3.35 -16.75 2.14
N LEU A 9 -2.65 -15.62 2.15
CA LEU A 9 -2.34 -14.90 3.39
C LEU A 9 -3.45 -13.91 3.72
N LEU A 10 -3.86 -13.93 4.98
CA LEU A 10 -4.89 -13.08 5.55
C LEU A 10 -4.31 -12.32 6.73
N ASN A 11 -4.42 -10.99 6.75
CA ASN A 11 -4.05 -10.20 7.91
C ASN A 11 -5.26 -9.98 8.84
N SER A 12 -5.03 -10.12 10.12
CA SER A 12 -5.96 -9.72 11.17
C SER A 12 -5.38 -8.55 11.92
N CYS A 13 -6.13 -7.45 12.01
CA CYS A 13 -5.64 -6.18 12.56
C CYS A 13 -4.94 -6.30 13.93
N TRP A 14 -5.33 -7.26 14.76
CA TRP A 14 -4.80 -7.41 16.13
C TRP A 14 -4.15 -8.77 16.43
N ASN A 15 -4.34 -9.75 15.55
CA ASN A 15 -3.95 -11.14 15.82
C ASN A 15 -2.81 -11.68 14.95
N GLY A 16 -2.31 -10.89 14.03
CA GLY A 16 -1.22 -11.29 13.14
C GLY A 16 -1.65 -11.70 11.74
N ILE A 17 -0.82 -12.49 11.08
CA ILE A 17 -1.05 -12.99 9.73
C ILE A 17 -1.35 -14.50 9.81
N TYR A 18 -2.30 -14.93 8.99
CA TYR A 18 -2.72 -16.32 8.87
C TYR A 18 -2.49 -16.80 7.43
N SER A 19 -2.12 -18.07 7.29
CA SER A 19 -2.09 -18.79 6.03
C SER A 19 -3.31 -19.70 5.94
N PHE A 20 -4.09 -19.56 4.89
CA PHE A 20 -5.22 -20.44 4.57
C PHE A 20 -4.87 -21.30 3.37
N ASN A 21 -4.89 -22.63 3.56
CA ASN A 21 -4.70 -23.57 2.47
C ASN A 21 -6.04 -23.82 1.76
N ILE A 22 -6.12 -23.47 0.47
CA ILE A 22 -7.36 -23.54 -0.31
C ILE A 22 -7.78 -24.97 -0.68
N LYS A 23 -6.89 -25.97 -0.59
CA LYS A 23 -7.19 -27.37 -0.88
C LYS A 23 -7.65 -28.12 0.36
N THR A 24 -6.93 -27.94 1.46
CA THR A 24 -7.24 -28.64 2.73
C THR A 24 -8.21 -27.87 3.61
N HIS A 25 -8.49 -26.60 3.30
CA HIS A 25 -9.27 -25.65 4.11
C HIS A 25 -8.69 -25.39 5.51
N GLU A 26 -7.41 -25.67 5.69
CA GLU A 26 -6.74 -25.47 6.97
C GLU A 26 -6.30 -24.00 7.10
N LEU A 27 -6.59 -23.41 8.27
CA LEU A 27 -6.14 -22.07 8.64
C LEU A 27 -5.06 -22.18 9.71
N LYS A 28 -3.88 -21.67 9.43
CA LYS A 28 -2.73 -21.64 10.36
C LYS A 28 -2.25 -20.22 10.60
N LYS A 29 -1.92 -19.92 11.85
CA LYS A 29 -1.23 -18.66 12.18
C LYS A 29 0.22 -18.75 11.73
N VAL A 30 0.73 -17.64 11.14
CA VAL A 30 2.14 -17.54 10.74
C VAL A 30 2.93 -16.98 11.93
N ASP A 31 3.72 -17.81 12.60
CA ASP A 31 4.40 -17.48 13.86
C ASP A 31 5.31 -16.26 13.77
N ALA A 32 5.94 -16.03 12.60
CA ALA A 32 6.79 -14.87 12.35
C ALA A 32 6.05 -13.51 12.45
N PHE A 33 4.70 -13.54 12.39
CA PHE A 33 3.86 -12.34 12.39
C PHE A 33 2.86 -12.36 13.55
N THR A 34 3.38 -12.44 14.76
CA THR A 34 2.56 -12.42 16.00
C THR A 34 2.75 -11.13 16.78
N GLY A 35 1.74 -10.75 17.56
CA GLY A 35 1.85 -9.67 18.56
C GLY A 35 1.94 -8.24 18.03
N LYS A 36 1.62 -8.00 16.75
CA LYS A 36 1.59 -6.68 16.14
C LYS A 36 0.27 -6.42 15.43
N SER A 37 -0.09 -5.16 15.29
CA SER A 37 -1.25 -4.72 14.50
C SER A 37 -0.87 -4.54 13.04
N TYR A 38 -1.27 -5.49 12.22
CA TYR A 38 -1.00 -5.48 10.78
C TYR A 38 -2.13 -4.80 10.03
N THR A 39 -1.85 -3.73 9.30
CA THR A 39 -2.87 -2.96 8.58
C THR A 39 -3.09 -3.49 7.16
N THR A 40 -2.03 -3.83 6.44
CA THR A 40 -2.13 -4.41 5.10
C THR A 40 -0.97 -5.36 4.80
N ILE A 41 -1.20 -6.28 3.87
CA ILE A 41 -0.21 -7.19 3.30
C ILE A 41 -0.32 -7.19 1.79
N PHE A 42 0.80 -7.27 1.09
CA PHE A 42 0.86 -7.30 -0.36
C PHE A 42 2.01 -8.20 -0.84
N LEU A 43 1.80 -8.98 -1.90
CA LEU A 43 2.85 -9.76 -2.56
C LEU A 43 3.15 -9.12 -3.91
N ASP A 44 4.37 -8.64 -4.10
CA ASP A 44 4.78 -8.01 -5.35
C ASP A 44 5.14 -9.03 -6.46
N SER A 45 5.35 -8.53 -7.67
CA SER A 45 5.73 -9.34 -8.83
C SER A 45 7.09 -10.04 -8.67
N HIS A 46 7.97 -9.52 -7.80
CA HIS A 46 9.26 -10.12 -7.44
C HIS A 46 9.16 -11.15 -6.30
N LYS A 47 7.93 -11.55 -5.91
CA LYS A 47 7.66 -12.49 -4.80
C LYS A 47 8.13 -12.00 -3.45
N ARG A 48 8.22 -10.69 -3.24
CA ARG A 48 8.48 -10.08 -1.93
C ARG A 48 7.16 -9.82 -1.22
N LEU A 49 7.10 -10.18 0.05
CA LEU A 49 5.95 -9.93 0.90
C LEU A 49 6.13 -8.59 1.61
N TRP A 50 5.26 -7.66 1.30
CA TRP A 50 5.18 -6.36 1.95
C TRP A 50 4.14 -6.40 3.06
N VAL A 51 4.52 -5.92 4.22
CA VAL A 51 3.69 -5.98 5.43
C VAL A 51 3.76 -4.64 6.13
N SER A 52 2.63 -4.01 6.36
CA SER A 52 2.58 -2.80 7.17
C SER A 52 2.12 -3.09 8.59
N VAL A 53 2.78 -2.45 9.55
CA VAL A 53 2.47 -2.51 10.98
C VAL A 53 2.05 -1.11 11.42
N TYR A 54 0.92 -1.01 12.10
CA TYR A 54 0.36 0.27 12.53
C TYR A 54 1.38 1.11 13.30
N GLY A 55 1.67 2.32 12.82
CA GLY A 55 2.63 3.24 13.40
C GLY A 55 4.10 2.79 13.39
N SER A 56 4.41 1.72 12.63
CA SER A 56 5.78 1.18 12.52
C SER A 56 6.26 1.05 11.07
N GLY A 57 5.54 1.66 10.13
CA GLY A 57 5.94 1.74 8.73
C GLY A 57 5.76 0.45 7.95
N LEU A 58 6.63 0.22 6.98
CA LEU A 58 6.55 -0.80 5.94
C LEU A 58 7.72 -1.78 5.99
N TYR A 59 7.41 -3.04 6.09
CA TYR A 59 8.38 -4.13 6.07
C TYR A 59 8.31 -4.88 4.74
N CYS A 60 9.47 -5.22 4.19
CA CYS A 60 9.64 -6.04 2.99
C CYS A 60 10.36 -7.33 3.36
N TYR A 61 9.72 -8.47 3.09
CA TYR A 61 10.31 -9.79 3.31
C TYR A 61 10.52 -10.50 1.97
N GLN A 62 11.61 -11.24 1.87
CA GLN A 62 11.89 -12.14 0.76
C GLN A 62 12.31 -13.50 1.32
N GLU A 63 11.69 -14.57 0.83
CA GLU A 63 11.96 -15.95 1.28
C GLU A 63 11.89 -16.10 2.82
N GLY A 64 10.93 -15.43 3.45
CA GLY A 64 10.74 -15.44 4.89
C GLY A 64 11.74 -14.60 5.71
N LYS A 65 12.71 -13.97 5.08
CA LYS A 65 13.70 -13.10 5.74
C LYS A 65 13.36 -11.62 5.54
N LEU A 66 13.56 -10.82 6.58
CA LEU A 66 13.42 -9.37 6.49
C LEU A 66 14.50 -8.80 5.56
N LEU A 67 14.09 -8.21 4.45
CA LEU A 67 14.96 -7.56 3.48
C LEU A 67 15.14 -6.07 3.79
N LYS A 68 14.03 -5.36 4.05
CA LYS A 68 13.99 -3.92 4.31
C LYS A 68 12.91 -3.58 5.33
N HIS A 69 13.15 -2.49 6.07
CA HIS A 69 12.14 -1.85 6.92
C HIS A 69 12.22 -0.34 6.71
N PHE A 70 11.13 0.24 6.24
CA PHE A 70 11.02 1.66 5.93
C PHE A 70 10.13 2.36 6.95
N THR A 71 10.64 3.46 7.50
CA THR A 71 9.94 4.37 8.40
C THR A 71 10.23 5.81 8.01
N THR A 72 9.48 6.76 8.55
CA THR A 72 9.75 8.18 8.40
C THR A 72 11.11 8.61 8.95
N SER A 73 11.69 7.83 9.87
CA SER A 73 12.99 8.12 10.48
C SER A 73 14.20 7.58 9.71
N ASN A 74 14.02 6.57 8.83
CA ASN A 74 15.13 5.91 8.14
C ASN A 74 15.00 5.88 6.62
N SER A 75 13.95 6.47 6.07
CA SER A 75 13.67 6.51 4.63
C SER A 75 12.91 7.77 4.25
N SER A 76 12.56 7.90 2.96
CA SER A 76 11.67 8.95 2.47
C SER A 76 10.19 8.59 2.57
N LEU A 77 9.82 7.59 3.36
CA LEU A 77 8.44 7.31 3.69
C LEU A 77 7.82 8.51 4.42
N THR A 78 6.67 8.98 3.97
CA THR A 78 6.07 10.23 4.44
C THR A 78 5.21 10.08 5.69
N TYR A 79 4.76 8.85 6.01
CA TYR A 79 3.96 8.54 7.20
C TYR A 79 4.00 7.06 7.55
N ASP A 80 4.05 6.71 8.85
CA ASP A 80 4.24 5.33 9.32
C ASP A 80 2.95 4.52 9.47
N VAL A 81 1.78 5.13 9.22
CA VAL A 81 0.49 4.41 9.15
C VAL A 81 0.10 4.24 7.70
N ILE A 82 0.10 2.99 7.24
CA ILE A 82 -0.18 2.61 5.86
C ILE A 82 -1.54 1.91 5.81
N HIS A 83 -2.38 2.31 4.87
CA HIS A 83 -3.71 1.77 4.69
C HIS A 83 -3.82 0.78 3.54
N ASP A 84 -3.09 1.01 2.45
CA ASP A 84 -3.18 0.17 1.26
C ASP A 84 -1.88 0.15 0.46
N ILE A 85 -1.69 -0.93 -0.30
CA ILE A 85 -0.53 -1.14 -1.15
C ILE A 85 -1.00 -1.72 -2.48
N MET A 86 -0.49 -1.16 -3.58
CA MET A 86 -0.76 -1.62 -4.95
C MET A 86 0.52 -1.58 -5.77
N GLU A 87 0.71 -2.55 -6.66
CA GLU A 87 1.80 -2.51 -7.63
C GLU A 87 1.30 -2.01 -8.98
N LYS A 88 2.08 -1.13 -9.61
CA LYS A 88 1.87 -0.63 -10.96
C LYS A 88 3.22 -0.29 -11.60
N ASP A 89 3.47 -0.80 -12.82
CA ASP A 89 4.64 -0.44 -13.64
C ASP A 89 5.98 -0.60 -12.88
N ASN A 90 6.19 -1.75 -12.21
CA ASN A 90 7.37 -2.05 -11.39
C ASN A 90 7.59 -1.07 -10.22
N GLN A 91 6.54 -0.46 -9.75
CA GLN A 91 6.51 0.46 -8.62
C GLN A 91 5.47 0.03 -7.61
N LEU A 92 5.81 0.14 -6.34
CA LEU A 92 4.89 -0.08 -5.23
C LEU A 92 4.27 1.26 -4.81
N TRP A 93 2.97 1.38 -4.94
CA TRP A 93 2.17 2.52 -4.51
C TRP A 93 1.66 2.27 -3.11
N VAL A 94 1.98 3.15 -2.19
CA VAL A 94 1.73 2.99 -0.75
C VAL A 94 0.88 4.16 -0.24
N ALA A 95 -0.37 3.87 0.08
CA ALA A 95 -1.33 4.83 0.61
C ALA A 95 -1.16 5.01 2.12
N THR A 96 -1.08 6.25 2.60
CA THR A 96 -0.81 6.55 4.01
C THR A 96 -1.89 7.41 4.66
N ASP A 97 -1.92 7.41 6.00
CA ASP A 97 -2.83 8.21 6.83
C ASP A 97 -2.23 9.58 7.16
N GLY A 98 -2.04 10.42 6.14
CA GLY A 98 -1.55 11.78 6.34
C GLY A 98 -0.34 12.17 5.51
N GLY A 99 0.37 11.21 4.92
CA GLY A 99 1.54 11.43 4.07
C GLY A 99 1.29 11.34 2.56
N GLY A 100 0.03 11.24 2.13
CA GLY A 100 -0.31 11.06 0.71
C GLY A 100 0.00 9.66 0.21
N ILE A 101 0.58 9.57 -0.98
CA ILE A 101 1.00 8.33 -1.61
C ILE A 101 2.52 8.32 -1.78
N ASN A 102 3.16 7.25 -1.33
CA ASN A 102 4.56 6.99 -1.60
C ASN A 102 4.67 5.98 -2.74
N ILE A 103 5.51 6.25 -3.70
CA ILE A 103 5.83 5.37 -4.82
C ILE A 103 7.26 4.89 -4.65
N ILE A 104 7.43 3.58 -4.48
CA ILE A 104 8.71 2.94 -4.23
C ILE A 104 9.09 2.13 -5.47
N SER A 105 10.22 2.42 -6.08
CA SER A 105 10.78 1.62 -7.17
C SER A 105 11.10 0.21 -6.64
N LEU A 106 10.67 -0.83 -7.35
CA LEU A 106 10.95 -2.21 -6.97
C LEU A 106 12.37 -2.65 -7.32
N ASP A 107 13.10 -1.87 -8.13
CA ASP A 107 14.49 -2.19 -8.52
C ASP A 107 15.50 -1.76 -7.44
N ASP A 108 15.39 -0.53 -6.93
CA ASP A 108 16.39 0.09 -6.07
C ASP A 108 15.85 0.65 -4.75
N PHE A 109 14.53 0.53 -4.53
CA PHE A 109 13.82 1.08 -3.38
C PHE A 109 13.90 2.63 -3.24
N SER A 110 14.13 3.33 -4.34
CA SER A 110 14.01 4.79 -4.37
C SER A 110 12.56 5.24 -4.23
N PHE A 111 12.36 6.44 -3.66
CA PHE A 111 11.04 6.98 -3.34
C PHE A 111 10.70 8.19 -4.20
N THR A 112 9.45 8.24 -4.64
CA THR A 112 8.76 9.45 -5.12
C THR A 112 7.48 9.63 -4.31
N ASN A 113 7.18 10.86 -3.88
CA ASN A 113 6.05 11.13 -3.00
C ASN A 113 5.04 12.06 -3.68
N ILE A 114 3.74 11.70 -3.59
CA ILE A 114 2.62 12.50 -4.07
C ILE A 114 1.86 13.02 -2.84
N GLN A 115 1.93 14.33 -2.59
CA GLN A 115 1.35 14.95 -1.41
C GLN A 115 0.57 16.22 -1.76
N GLN A 116 -0.41 16.55 -0.92
CA GLN A 116 -1.02 17.86 -0.90
C GLN A 116 0.00 18.88 -0.36
N LYS A 117 0.20 19.97 -1.10
CA LYS A 117 0.99 21.12 -0.68
C LYS A 117 0.05 22.26 -0.32
N GLN A 118 0.30 22.94 0.80
CA GLN A 118 -0.61 23.92 1.38
C GLN A 118 -0.89 25.10 0.43
N ASP A 119 0.11 25.55 -0.31
CA ASP A 119 0.04 26.74 -1.17
C ASP A 119 0.01 26.42 -2.67
N ASP A 120 -0.26 25.16 -3.04
CA ASP A 120 -0.31 24.72 -4.42
C ASP A 120 -1.66 24.04 -4.70
N VAL A 121 -2.57 24.80 -5.34
CA VAL A 121 -3.91 24.33 -5.74
C VAL A 121 -3.87 23.20 -6.79
N HIS A 122 -2.74 23.02 -7.47
CA HIS A 122 -2.50 21.96 -8.43
C HIS A 122 -1.83 20.71 -7.81
N SER A 123 -1.46 20.77 -6.52
CA SER A 123 -0.92 19.61 -5.81
C SER A 123 -1.99 18.55 -5.57
N PHE A 124 -1.55 17.39 -5.14
CA PHE A 124 -2.46 16.28 -4.82
C PHE A 124 -3.52 16.72 -3.80
N PRO A 125 -4.81 16.40 -4.00
CA PRO A 125 -5.88 17.04 -3.22
C PRO A 125 -6.04 16.53 -1.78
N ALA A 126 -5.33 15.45 -1.38
CA ALA A 126 -5.47 14.84 -0.07
C ALA A 126 -4.20 14.12 0.39
N ASN A 127 -3.91 14.17 1.70
CA ASN A 127 -2.80 13.41 2.29
C ASN A 127 -3.24 12.12 3.01
N THR A 128 -4.53 11.95 3.30
CA THR A 128 -5.06 10.72 3.89
C THR A 128 -5.76 9.90 2.81
N ILE A 129 -5.11 8.80 2.42
CA ILE A 129 -5.56 7.88 1.37
C ILE A 129 -5.81 6.52 1.99
N TYR A 130 -7.03 5.99 1.81
CA TYR A 130 -7.46 4.74 2.42
C TYR A 130 -7.39 3.53 1.49
N ARG A 131 -7.59 3.75 0.18
CA ARG A 131 -7.58 2.68 -0.81
C ARG A 131 -6.94 3.12 -2.11
N LEU A 132 -6.27 2.20 -2.75
CA LEU A 132 -5.77 2.29 -4.11
C LEU A 132 -6.50 1.26 -4.97
N TYR A 133 -6.74 1.60 -6.22
CA TYR A 133 -7.33 0.71 -7.19
C TYR A 133 -6.71 0.94 -8.56
N LEU A 134 -6.29 -0.14 -9.19
CA LEU A 134 -5.79 -0.14 -10.56
C LEU A 134 -6.89 -0.68 -11.48
N ASP A 135 -7.38 0.14 -12.39
CA ASP A 135 -8.43 -0.29 -13.32
C ASP A 135 -7.86 -1.10 -14.50
N SER A 136 -8.75 -1.68 -15.30
CA SER A 136 -8.37 -2.50 -16.46
C SER A 136 -7.69 -1.70 -17.58
N ALA A 137 -7.77 -0.38 -17.55
CA ALA A 137 -7.08 0.53 -18.47
C ALA A 137 -5.74 1.05 -17.89
N ASN A 138 -5.27 0.43 -16.78
CA ASN A 138 -4.02 0.77 -16.09
C ASN A 138 -4.02 2.19 -15.49
N ASN A 139 -5.20 2.76 -15.16
CA ASN A 139 -5.27 4.00 -14.41
C ASN A 139 -5.26 3.71 -12.91
N MET A 140 -4.51 4.52 -12.15
CA MET A 140 -4.51 4.46 -10.69
C MET A 140 -5.58 5.37 -10.11
N TRP A 141 -6.37 4.84 -9.19
CA TRP A 141 -7.40 5.54 -8.45
C TRP A 141 -7.09 5.53 -6.96
N ALA A 142 -7.30 6.63 -6.28
CA ALA A 142 -7.11 6.77 -4.85
C ALA A 142 -8.42 7.20 -4.16
N GLY A 143 -8.80 6.45 -3.12
CA GLY A 143 -9.95 6.78 -2.27
C GLY A 143 -9.53 7.56 -1.04
N SER A 144 -10.09 8.76 -0.84
CA SER A 144 -9.87 9.61 0.32
C SER A 144 -11.18 9.89 1.06
N ILE A 145 -11.14 9.93 2.40
CA ILE A 145 -12.34 10.24 3.21
C ILE A 145 -12.89 11.63 2.90
N ARG A 146 -12.03 12.63 2.74
CA ARG A 146 -12.46 14.03 2.62
C ARG A 146 -12.62 14.52 1.19
N ARG A 147 -12.04 13.81 0.21
CA ARG A 147 -12.00 14.22 -1.19
C ARG A 147 -12.63 13.20 -2.15
N GLY A 148 -13.20 12.12 -1.59
CA GLY A 148 -13.83 11.08 -2.39
C GLY A 148 -12.84 10.31 -3.25
N LEU A 149 -13.17 10.08 -4.52
CA LEU A 149 -12.37 9.34 -5.48
C LEU A 149 -11.50 10.28 -6.32
N ILE A 150 -10.20 9.97 -6.41
CA ILE A 150 -9.19 10.75 -7.10
C ILE A 150 -8.57 9.88 -8.20
N GLY A 151 -8.73 10.27 -9.47
CA GLY A 151 -8.05 9.62 -10.59
C GLY A 151 -6.63 10.18 -10.77
N ILE A 152 -5.63 9.30 -10.84
CA ILE A 152 -4.22 9.67 -11.02
C ILE A 152 -3.80 9.25 -12.43
N ARG A 153 -3.81 10.19 -13.38
CA ARG A 153 -3.50 9.91 -14.78
C ARG A 153 -2.01 10.02 -15.10
N ASN A 154 -1.31 10.95 -14.46
CA ASN A 154 0.12 11.14 -14.64
C ASN A 154 0.74 11.75 -13.38
N VAL A 155 1.74 11.07 -12.81
CA VAL A 155 2.40 11.49 -11.57
C VAL A 155 3.27 12.73 -11.77
N PHE A 156 3.73 12.96 -13.02
CA PHE A 156 4.64 14.06 -13.38
C PHE A 156 3.94 15.27 -13.99
N ALA A 157 2.68 15.12 -14.42
CA ALA A 157 1.85 16.22 -14.93
C ALA A 157 0.61 16.31 -14.03
N CYS A 158 0.57 17.30 -13.15
CA CYS A 158 -0.48 17.56 -12.15
C CYS A 158 -1.91 17.59 -12.73
N SER A 159 -2.48 16.46 -13.10
CA SER A 159 -3.87 16.33 -13.52
C SER A 159 -4.60 15.34 -12.63
N TYR A 160 -5.03 15.82 -11.47
CA TYR A 160 -5.92 15.07 -10.56
C TYR A 160 -7.37 15.48 -10.84
N GLN A 161 -8.25 14.52 -11.02
CA GLN A 161 -9.68 14.78 -11.14
C GLN A 161 -10.40 14.20 -9.93
N ASN A 162 -11.08 15.06 -9.17
CA ASN A 162 -12.11 14.60 -8.24
C ASN A 162 -13.30 14.12 -9.05
N VAL A 163 -13.71 12.87 -8.87
CA VAL A 163 -14.96 12.34 -9.43
C VAL A 163 -16.02 12.48 -8.34
N PRO A 164 -17.00 13.39 -8.46
CA PRO A 164 -18.09 13.47 -7.52
C PRO A 164 -18.93 12.19 -7.60
N PHE A 165 -19.35 11.66 -6.45
CA PHE A 165 -20.13 10.42 -6.30
C PHE A 165 -21.49 10.41 -7.02
N GLY A 166 -21.88 11.44 -7.75
CA GLY A 166 -23.18 11.60 -8.39
C GLY A 166 -23.22 11.24 -9.89
N ASN A 167 -22.12 10.81 -10.51
CA ASN A 167 -22.05 10.53 -11.95
C ASN A 167 -21.54 9.11 -12.27
N LEU A 168 -21.82 8.13 -11.41
CA LEU A 168 -21.64 6.69 -11.70
C LEU A 168 -22.97 6.07 -12.11
#